data_52d8b86d19a440248e67abe01a85cdd2
#
_entry.id   52d8b86d19a440248e67abe01a85cdd2
#
_cell.length_a   1.000
_cell.length_b   1.000
_cell.length_c   1.000
_cell.angle_alpha   90.00
_cell.angle_beta   90.00
_cell.angle_gamma   90.00
#
_symmetry.space_group_name_H-M   'P 1'
#
loop_
_entity.id
_entity.type
_entity.pdbx_description
1 polymer ?
#
loop_
_entity_poly.entity_id
_entity_poly.type
_entity_poly.pdbx_seq_one_letter_code
_entity_poly.pdbx_strand_id
1 'polypeptide(L)'
;IRKPSGRRMGLEEFHAAGLFASAEIVRGGETDESDAALIRLREAGDWVAFFRLAVESRRNILISGATGSGKTTFAKGLVELIPEHERLLTIEDTRELILPQRNVVHLLYSKDGQGLAKVGPKALLESALRMRPDRILLQELRDGTAFFFLRNVNSGHPGSITTVHADSATLAFEQLTLLVRESEGGRDLPRDDIRTMLHLMVDVVVQMKKSDGRFQMTEVWHDPLRKRHAGG
;
A
#
# COMPACT_ATOMS: atom_id res chain seq x y z
N ILE A 1 22.51 -13.91 -2.15
CA ILE A 1 23.65 -14.14 -1.25
C ILE A 1 24.15 -12.77 -0.78
N ARG A 2 23.98 -12.43 0.51
CA ARG A 2 24.60 -11.22 1.08
C ARG A 2 26.09 -11.49 1.27
N LYS A 3 26.92 -10.74 0.56
CA LYS A 3 28.35 -10.73 0.84
C LYS A 3 28.60 -9.75 2.00
N PRO A 4 29.11 -10.18 3.15
CA PRO A 4 29.45 -9.27 4.23
C PRO A 4 30.45 -8.22 3.72
N SER A 5 30.20 -6.94 4.01
CA SER A 5 31.20 -5.91 3.73
C SER A 5 32.33 -6.06 4.77
N GLY A 6 33.53 -6.29 4.32
CA GLY A 6 34.71 -6.30 5.19
C GLY A 6 35.19 -4.90 5.59
N ARG A 7 34.63 -3.84 4.97
CA ARG A 7 34.98 -2.45 5.24
C ARG A 7 34.17 -1.92 6.41
N ARG A 8 34.83 -1.45 7.44
CA ARG A 8 34.24 -0.66 8.53
C ARG A 8 34.40 0.81 8.17
N MET A 9 33.29 1.56 8.19
CA MET A 9 33.28 3.00 7.98
C MET A 9 33.02 3.70 9.31
N GLY A 10 33.78 4.77 9.61
CA GLY A 10 33.51 5.65 10.73
C GLY A 10 32.46 6.72 10.41
N LEU A 11 32.01 7.46 11.44
CA LEU A 11 30.98 8.52 11.27
C LEU A 11 31.45 9.63 10.33
N GLU A 12 32.73 10.00 10.36
CA GLU A 12 33.33 11.01 9.48
C GLU A 12 33.31 10.55 8.02
N GLU A 13 33.57 9.29 7.75
CA GLU A 13 33.46 8.73 6.39
C GLU A 13 31.99 8.71 5.92
N PHE A 14 31.04 8.40 6.78
CA PHE A 14 29.62 8.49 6.46
C PHE A 14 29.18 9.93 6.18
N HIS A 15 29.68 10.90 6.96
CA HIS A 15 29.42 12.31 6.73
C HIS A 15 29.98 12.75 5.38
N ALA A 16 31.24 12.43 5.10
CA ALA A 16 31.89 12.76 3.83
C ALA A 16 31.19 12.09 2.61
N ALA A 17 30.62 10.89 2.82
CA ALA A 17 29.81 10.20 1.82
C ALA A 17 28.38 10.73 1.68
N GLY A 18 28.00 11.78 2.42
CA GLY A 18 26.70 12.41 2.34
C GLY A 18 25.57 11.67 3.06
N LEU A 19 25.87 10.75 3.98
CA LEU A 19 24.85 9.97 4.69
C LEU A 19 23.82 10.84 5.41
N PHE A 20 24.24 11.99 5.93
CA PHE A 20 23.38 12.91 6.70
C PHE A 20 22.82 14.08 5.87
N ALA A 21 23.12 14.15 4.57
CA ALA A 21 22.75 15.29 3.73
C ALA A 21 21.23 15.52 3.61
N SER A 22 20.45 14.44 3.75
CA SER A 22 18.98 14.48 3.70
C SER A 22 18.34 14.21 5.06
N ALA A 23 19.09 14.35 6.16
CA ALA A 23 18.54 14.13 7.49
C ALA A 23 17.64 15.30 7.89
N GLU A 24 16.38 15.01 8.15
CA GLU A 24 15.38 15.98 8.59
C GLU A 24 15.00 15.74 10.07
N ILE A 25 14.78 16.83 10.81
CA ILE A 25 14.22 16.74 12.16
C ILE A 25 12.71 16.60 12.01
N VAL A 26 12.20 15.40 12.31
CA VAL A 26 10.75 15.16 12.30
C VAL A 26 10.10 15.90 13.46
N ARG A 27 9.27 16.88 13.14
CA ARG A 27 8.42 17.59 14.10
C ARG A 27 6.97 17.20 13.83
N GLY A 28 6.20 16.95 14.88
CA GLY A 28 4.77 16.65 14.73
C GLY A 28 4.02 17.83 14.09
N GLY A 29 3.07 17.52 13.18
CA GLY A 29 2.14 18.51 12.63
C GLY A 29 2.52 19.18 11.30
N GLU A 30 3.73 19.00 10.77
CA GLU A 30 4.09 19.53 9.45
C GLU A 30 3.74 18.56 8.33
N THR A 31 3.06 19.02 7.28
CA THR A 31 2.83 18.27 6.04
C THR A 31 4.03 18.45 5.11
N ASP A 32 4.45 17.37 4.46
CA ASP A 32 5.42 17.48 3.38
C ASP A 32 4.81 18.19 2.15
N GLU A 33 5.66 18.59 1.21
CA GLU A 33 5.22 19.32 0.02
C GLU A 33 4.23 18.51 -0.83
N SER A 34 4.42 17.20 -0.91
CA SER A 34 3.52 16.33 -1.66
C SER A 34 2.15 16.18 -1.00
N ASP A 35 2.08 16.11 0.34
CA ASP A 35 0.82 16.12 1.08
C ASP A 35 0.07 17.44 0.89
N ALA A 36 0.77 18.58 0.95
CA ALA A 36 0.17 19.88 0.71
C ALA A 36 -0.38 20.01 -0.72
N ALA A 37 0.32 19.47 -1.72
CA ALA A 37 -0.15 19.43 -3.09
C ALA A 37 -1.38 18.51 -3.24
N LEU A 38 -1.37 17.33 -2.64
CA LEU A 38 -2.52 16.40 -2.65
C LEU A 38 -3.76 17.01 -2.00
N ILE A 39 -3.60 17.75 -0.89
CA ILE A 39 -4.71 18.46 -0.26
C ILE A 39 -5.33 19.47 -1.24
N ARG A 40 -4.49 20.31 -1.89
CA ARG A 40 -4.98 21.29 -2.87
C ARG A 40 -5.72 20.65 -4.04
N LEU A 41 -5.18 19.55 -4.59
CA LEU A 41 -5.83 18.85 -5.71
C LEU A 41 -7.16 18.21 -5.32
N ARG A 42 -7.21 17.62 -4.11
CA ARG A 42 -8.45 17.06 -3.54
C ARG A 42 -9.51 18.16 -3.36
N GLU A 43 -9.15 19.31 -2.80
CA GLU A 43 -10.06 20.44 -2.57
C GLU A 43 -10.54 21.07 -3.90
N ALA A 44 -9.70 21.07 -4.92
CA ALA A 44 -10.06 21.50 -6.27
C ALA A 44 -10.92 20.49 -7.02
N GLY A 45 -11.05 19.24 -6.53
CA GLY A 45 -11.73 18.16 -7.25
C GLY A 45 -10.98 17.66 -8.47
N ASP A 46 -9.71 18.00 -8.63
CA ASP A 46 -8.87 17.49 -9.74
C ASP A 46 -8.37 16.08 -9.41
N TRP A 47 -9.27 15.11 -9.58
CA TRP A 47 -9.00 13.72 -9.24
C TRP A 47 -7.96 13.07 -10.14
N VAL A 48 -7.82 13.50 -11.39
CA VAL A 48 -6.82 12.95 -12.30
C VAL A 48 -5.41 13.33 -11.84
N ALA A 49 -5.18 14.60 -11.54
CA ALA A 49 -3.89 15.07 -11.01
C ALA A 49 -3.65 14.53 -9.60
N PHE A 50 -4.70 14.43 -8.75
CA PHE A 50 -4.59 13.85 -7.41
C PHE A 50 -4.07 12.42 -7.45
N PHE A 51 -4.70 11.54 -8.22
CA PHE A 51 -4.27 10.13 -8.28
C PHE A 51 -2.91 9.96 -8.95
N ARG A 52 -2.60 10.75 -9.96
CA ARG A 52 -1.25 10.75 -10.55
C ARG A 52 -0.20 11.07 -9.50
N LEU A 53 -0.35 12.19 -8.79
CA LEU A 53 0.58 12.59 -7.75
C LEU A 53 0.63 11.57 -6.60
N ALA A 54 -0.52 11.02 -6.17
CA ALA A 54 -0.57 10.01 -5.12
C ALA A 54 0.21 8.74 -5.50
N VAL A 55 0.12 8.28 -6.75
CA VAL A 55 0.88 7.13 -7.23
C VAL A 55 2.36 7.46 -7.34
N GLU A 56 2.73 8.60 -7.95
CA GLU A 56 4.12 9.04 -8.13
C GLU A 56 4.84 9.26 -6.78
N SER A 57 4.14 9.86 -5.80
CA SER A 57 4.65 10.07 -4.44
C SER A 57 4.52 8.84 -3.53
N ARG A 58 4.24 7.66 -4.11
CA ARG A 58 4.18 6.37 -3.42
C ARG A 58 3.21 6.33 -2.24
N ARG A 59 2.04 6.95 -2.39
CA ARG A 59 0.97 6.84 -1.38
C ARG A 59 0.33 5.44 -1.44
N ASN A 60 0.00 4.90 -0.26
CA ASN A 60 -0.69 3.63 -0.14
C ASN A 60 -2.18 3.82 -0.37
N ILE A 61 -2.69 3.25 -1.45
CA ILE A 61 -4.07 3.46 -1.91
C ILE A 61 -4.87 2.18 -1.69
N LEU A 62 -5.96 2.30 -0.94
CA LEU A 62 -6.93 1.26 -0.70
C LEU A 62 -8.20 1.54 -1.49
N ILE A 63 -8.61 0.61 -2.36
CA ILE A 63 -9.81 0.73 -3.16
C ILE A 63 -10.89 -0.16 -2.55
N SER A 64 -11.94 0.43 -2.06
CA SER A 64 -13.06 -0.21 -1.38
C SER A 64 -14.30 -0.27 -2.27
N GLY A 65 -15.15 -1.27 -2.07
CA GLY A 65 -16.44 -1.41 -2.76
C GLY A 65 -16.92 -2.85 -2.83
N ALA A 66 -18.18 -3.03 -3.16
CA ALA A 66 -18.80 -4.34 -3.36
C ALA A 66 -18.21 -5.10 -4.56
N THR A 67 -18.55 -6.38 -4.68
CA THR A 67 -18.23 -7.17 -5.88
C THR A 67 -18.84 -6.52 -7.13
N GLY A 68 -18.05 -6.42 -8.19
CA GLY A 68 -18.51 -5.80 -9.45
C GLY A 68 -18.63 -4.28 -9.42
N SER A 69 -18.10 -3.58 -8.38
CA SER A 69 -18.11 -2.12 -8.30
C SER A 69 -17.04 -1.42 -9.14
N GLY A 70 -16.17 -2.18 -9.84
CA GLY A 70 -15.11 -1.62 -10.68
C GLY A 70 -13.76 -1.43 -9.98
N LYS A 71 -13.56 -1.93 -8.74
CA LYS A 71 -12.30 -1.81 -8.00
C LYS A 71 -11.08 -2.25 -8.81
N THR A 72 -11.12 -3.46 -9.36
CA THR A 72 -10.01 -4.02 -10.14
C THR A 72 -9.72 -3.19 -11.40
N THR A 73 -10.76 -2.69 -12.07
CA THR A 73 -10.59 -1.83 -13.25
C THR A 73 -9.92 -0.51 -12.88
N PHE A 74 -10.34 0.10 -11.77
CA PHE A 74 -9.74 1.32 -11.28
C PHE A 74 -8.30 1.10 -10.81
N ALA A 75 -8.04 -0.01 -10.08
CA ALA A 75 -6.69 -0.39 -9.66
C ALA A 75 -5.74 -0.54 -10.87
N LYS A 76 -6.18 -1.18 -11.96
CA LYS A 76 -5.40 -1.30 -13.19
C LYS A 76 -5.03 0.07 -13.76
N GLY A 77 -5.98 1.02 -13.81
CA GLY A 77 -5.68 2.40 -14.25
C GLY A 77 -4.67 3.12 -13.37
N LEU A 78 -4.70 2.92 -12.05
CA LEU A 78 -3.71 3.52 -11.15
C LEU A 78 -2.32 2.89 -11.32
N VAL A 79 -2.26 1.58 -11.52
CA VAL A 79 -0.99 0.87 -11.70
C VAL A 79 -0.24 1.29 -12.97
N GLU A 80 -0.96 1.71 -14.02
CA GLU A 80 -0.35 2.27 -15.24
C GLU A 80 0.40 3.58 -14.98
N LEU A 81 0.06 4.31 -13.90
CA LEU A 81 0.73 5.55 -13.50
C LEU A 81 2.05 5.31 -12.75
N ILE A 82 2.35 4.08 -12.36
CA ILE A 82 3.60 3.75 -11.68
C ILE A 82 4.77 3.92 -12.67
N PRO A 83 5.86 4.61 -12.27
CA PRO A 83 7.02 4.82 -13.14
C PRO A 83 7.59 3.52 -13.73
N GLU A 84 7.92 3.53 -15.01
CA GLU A 84 8.39 2.34 -15.76
C GLU A 84 9.70 1.73 -15.22
N HIS A 85 10.52 2.53 -14.55
CA HIS A 85 11.80 2.07 -14.00
C HIS A 85 11.65 1.29 -12.68
N GLU A 86 10.48 1.34 -12.04
CA GLU A 86 10.25 0.66 -10.78
C GLU A 86 10.12 -0.86 -10.97
N ARG A 87 10.70 -1.60 -10.00
CA ARG A 87 10.57 -3.05 -9.90
C ARG A 87 9.30 -3.39 -9.12
N LEU A 88 8.36 -4.06 -9.78
CA LEU A 88 7.07 -4.42 -9.21
C LEU A 88 6.98 -5.92 -8.93
N LEU A 89 6.45 -6.26 -7.78
CA LEU A 89 6.02 -7.62 -7.47
C LEU A 89 4.51 -7.62 -7.25
N THR A 90 3.80 -8.55 -7.89
CA THR A 90 2.37 -8.75 -7.62
C THR A 90 2.17 -10.05 -6.86
N ILE A 91 1.18 -10.07 -5.97
CA ILE A 91 0.72 -11.29 -5.27
C ILE A 91 -0.77 -11.41 -5.53
N GLU A 92 -1.15 -12.44 -6.29
CA GLU A 92 -2.49 -12.61 -6.83
C GLU A 92 -2.93 -14.09 -6.71
N ASP A 93 -4.22 -14.34 -6.59
CA ASP A 93 -4.78 -15.70 -6.72
C ASP A 93 -4.97 -16.08 -8.20
N THR A 94 -5.30 -15.11 -9.01
CA THR A 94 -5.40 -15.22 -10.47
C THR A 94 -4.73 -14.00 -11.07
N ARG A 95 -3.93 -14.21 -12.12
CA ARG A 95 -3.22 -13.11 -12.78
C ARG A 95 -4.19 -12.19 -13.50
N GLU A 96 -4.52 -11.08 -12.87
CA GLU A 96 -5.38 -10.04 -13.42
C GLU A 96 -4.64 -8.74 -13.78
N LEU A 97 -3.54 -8.44 -13.06
CA LEU A 97 -2.77 -7.22 -13.28
C LEU A 97 -1.88 -7.40 -14.51
N ILE A 98 -2.12 -6.60 -15.53
CA ILE A 98 -1.27 -6.44 -16.70
C ILE A 98 -0.49 -5.16 -16.47
N LEU A 99 0.83 -5.27 -16.34
CA LEU A 99 1.71 -4.18 -15.96
C LEU A 99 2.59 -3.79 -17.15
N PRO A 100 2.67 -2.50 -17.52
CA PRO A 100 3.52 -2.03 -18.60
C PRO A 100 5.01 -1.99 -18.22
N GLN A 101 5.33 -2.00 -16.93
CA GLN A 101 6.68 -1.94 -16.41
C GLN A 101 7.50 -3.15 -16.85
N ARG A 102 8.78 -2.94 -17.20
CA ARG A 102 9.66 -3.99 -17.72
C ARG A 102 10.16 -4.98 -16.66
N ASN A 103 10.22 -4.52 -15.40
CA ASN A 103 10.77 -5.31 -14.30
C ASN A 103 9.65 -5.75 -13.34
N VAL A 104 8.91 -6.76 -13.73
CA VAL A 104 7.76 -7.29 -12.98
C VAL A 104 7.94 -8.75 -12.66
N VAL A 105 7.58 -9.16 -11.45
CA VAL A 105 7.44 -10.55 -11.04
C VAL A 105 6.03 -10.79 -10.53
N HIS A 106 5.32 -11.73 -11.15
CA HIS A 106 4.00 -12.17 -10.71
C HIS A 106 4.12 -13.40 -9.81
N LEU A 107 3.69 -13.30 -8.57
CA LEU A 107 3.62 -14.39 -7.62
C LEU A 107 2.17 -14.82 -7.48
N LEU A 108 1.90 -16.08 -7.82
CA LEU A 108 0.55 -16.64 -7.78
C LEU A 108 0.40 -17.65 -6.65
N TYR A 109 -0.73 -17.62 -5.96
CA TYR A 109 -1.10 -18.60 -4.94
C TYR A 109 -2.43 -19.26 -5.27
N SER A 110 -2.63 -20.49 -4.79
CA SER A 110 -3.91 -21.19 -4.93
C SER A 110 -4.78 -20.93 -3.70
N LYS A 111 -6.02 -20.47 -3.91
CA LYS A 111 -6.99 -20.22 -2.84
C LYS A 111 -7.25 -21.42 -1.96
N ASP A 112 -7.35 -22.60 -2.56
CA ASP A 112 -7.85 -23.81 -1.89
C ASP A 112 -6.75 -24.85 -1.63
N GLY A 113 -5.48 -24.49 -1.79
CA GLY A 113 -4.36 -25.40 -1.65
C GLY A 113 -4.35 -26.54 -2.69
N GLN A 114 -5.18 -26.45 -3.74
CA GLN A 114 -5.32 -27.46 -4.79
C GLN A 114 -4.23 -27.36 -5.87
N GLY A 115 -3.38 -26.30 -5.82
CA GLY A 115 -2.26 -26.16 -6.74
C GLY A 115 -1.07 -27.06 -6.38
N LEU A 116 -0.19 -27.33 -7.34
CA LEU A 116 1.07 -28.05 -7.14
C LEU A 116 1.97 -27.39 -6.08
N ALA A 117 1.92 -26.07 -5.97
CA ALA A 117 2.64 -25.30 -4.95
C ALA A 117 1.67 -24.96 -3.80
N LYS A 118 1.80 -25.63 -2.67
CA LYS A 118 1.05 -25.35 -1.44
C LYS A 118 1.61 -24.11 -0.70
N VAL A 119 1.75 -22.98 -1.42
CA VAL A 119 2.33 -21.75 -0.90
C VAL A 119 1.22 -20.72 -0.76
N GLY A 120 0.98 -20.25 0.46
CA GLY A 120 0.02 -19.19 0.74
C GLY A 120 0.58 -17.79 0.54
N PRO A 121 -0.28 -16.75 0.53
CA PRO A 121 0.11 -15.37 0.28
C PRO A 121 1.12 -14.84 1.31
N LYS A 122 1.11 -15.32 2.55
CA LYS A 122 2.11 -15.00 3.60
C LYS A 122 3.52 -15.34 3.15
N ALA A 123 3.75 -16.58 2.73
CA ALA A 123 5.08 -17.04 2.34
C ALA A 123 5.57 -16.34 1.05
N LEU A 124 4.65 -16.02 0.14
CA LEU A 124 4.97 -15.23 -1.06
C LEU A 124 5.39 -13.81 -0.69
N LEU A 125 4.70 -13.17 0.25
CA LEU A 125 5.05 -11.83 0.70
C LEU A 125 6.42 -11.81 1.40
N GLU A 126 6.70 -12.76 2.29
CA GLU A 126 8.00 -12.90 2.93
C GLU A 126 9.14 -13.12 1.91
N SER A 127 8.84 -13.85 0.83
CA SER A 127 9.78 -14.04 -0.27
C SER A 127 9.95 -12.77 -1.10
N ALA A 128 8.85 -12.07 -1.37
CA ALA A 128 8.84 -10.81 -2.11
C ALA A 128 9.75 -9.75 -1.49
N LEU A 129 9.74 -9.61 -0.16
CA LEU A 129 10.61 -8.68 0.58
C LEU A 129 12.12 -8.94 0.34
N ARG A 130 12.49 -10.17 -0.01
CA ARG A 130 13.89 -10.54 -0.32
C ARG A 130 14.26 -10.35 -1.78
N MET A 131 13.27 -10.07 -2.64
CA MET A 131 13.46 -9.87 -4.08
C MET A 131 13.77 -8.42 -4.46
N ARG A 132 13.92 -7.53 -3.46
CA ARG A 132 14.24 -6.11 -3.62
C ARG A 132 13.25 -5.37 -4.54
N PRO A 133 11.95 -5.40 -4.25
CA PRO A 133 10.96 -4.64 -5.00
C PRO A 133 11.02 -3.15 -4.64
N ASP A 134 10.58 -2.31 -5.58
CA ASP A 134 10.22 -0.93 -5.27
C ASP A 134 8.80 -0.87 -4.68
N ARG A 135 7.87 -1.68 -5.24
CA ARG A 135 6.51 -1.86 -4.71
C ARG A 135 6.08 -3.31 -4.73
N ILE A 136 5.24 -3.65 -3.75
CA ILE A 136 4.51 -4.93 -3.72
C ILE A 136 3.02 -4.62 -3.84
N LEU A 137 2.39 -5.15 -4.88
CA LEU A 137 0.98 -4.98 -5.17
C LEU A 137 0.23 -6.24 -4.76
N LEU A 138 -0.68 -6.12 -3.82
CA LEU A 138 -1.61 -7.19 -3.41
C LEU A 138 -2.95 -6.95 -4.11
N GLN A 139 -3.44 -7.95 -4.85
CA GLN A 139 -4.69 -7.83 -5.60
C GLN A 139 -5.85 -7.47 -4.69
N GLU A 140 -6.01 -8.18 -3.57
CA GLU A 140 -7.07 -7.96 -2.62
C GLU A 140 -6.65 -8.36 -1.20
N LEU A 141 -7.06 -7.56 -0.23
CA LEU A 141 -6.87 -7.88 1.18
C LEU A 141 -8.03 -8.76 1.66
N ARG A 142 -7.70 -10.00 2.00
CA ARG A 142 -8.60 -11.01 2.56
C ARG A 142 -7.90 -11.69 3.72
N ASP A 143 -8.67 -12.23 4.64
CA ASP A 143 -8.18 -13.05 5.73
C ASP A 143 -6.96 -12.41 6.43
N GLY A 144 -6.05 -13.20 6.91
CA GLY A 144 -4.83 -12.72 7.55
C GLY A 144 -3.83 -11.95 6.65
N THR A 145 -4.08 -11.83 5.33
CA THR A 145 -3.19 -11.08 4.43
C THR A 145 -3.12 -9.59 4.77
N ALA A 146 -4.17 -9.03 5.36
CA ALA A 146 -4.20 -7.64 5.80
C ALA A 146 -3.09 -7.30 6.80
N PHE A 147 -2.77 -8.21 7.73
CA PHE A 147 -1.67 -8.03 8.68
C PHE A 147 -0.30 -7.95 7.97
N PHE A 148 -0.10 -8.82 6.97
CA PHE A 148 1.15 -8.80 6.19
C PHE A 148 1.25 -7.58 5.29
N PHE A 149 0.12 -7.07 4.77
CA PHE A 149 0.06 -5.80 4.06
C PHE A 149 0.61 -4.67 4.93
N LEU A 150 0.12 -4.53 6.15
CA LEU A 150 0.59 -3.52 7.10
C LEU A 150 2.10 -3.63 7.35
N ARG A 151 2.60 -4.84 7.58
CA ARG A 151 4.03 -5.06 7.78
C ARG A 151 4.85 -4.70 6.55
N ASN A 152 4.36 -5.01 5.36
CA ASN A 152 5.03 -4.71 4.11
C ASN A 152 5.17 -3.21 3.86
N VAL A 153 4.07 -2.48 3.98
CA VAL A 153 4.03 -1.03 3.80
C VAL A 153 4.97 -0.33 4.78
N ASN A 154 5.00 -0.79 6.03
CA ASN A 154 5.88 -0.25 7.07
C ASN A 154 7.36 -0.69 6.94
N SER A 155 7.65 -1.66 6.07
CA SER A 155 9.01 -2.21 5.89
C SER A 155 9.82 -1.53 4.79
N GLY A 156 9.43 -0.32 4.35
CA GLY A 156 10.15 0.45 3.34
C GLY A 156 9.72 0.19 1.89
N HIS A 157 8.52 -0.37 1.70
CA HIS A 157 7.90 -0.59 0.38
C HIS A 157 6.56 0.16 0.25
N PRO A 158 6.55 1.52 0.34
CA PRO A 158 5.35 2.33 0.19
C PRO A 158 4.84 2.32 -1.25
N GLY A 159 3.61 2.81 -1.45
CA GLY A 159 2.99 2.91 -2.77
C GLY A 159 2.25 1.65 -3.19
N SER A 160 1.77 0.86 -2.21
CA SER A 160 0.90 -0.27 -2.48
C SER A 160 -0.47 0.20 -2.95
N ILE A 161 -1.01 -0.49 -3.97
CA ILE A 161 -2.37 -0.30 -4.47
C ILE A 161 -3.08 -1.64 -4.29
N THR A 162 -4.13 -1.66 -3.48
CA THR A 162 -4.84 -2.89 -3.13
C THR A 162 -6.33 -2.65 -3.01
N THR A 163 -7.12 -3.73 -2.94
CA THR A 163 -8.57 -3.64 -2.83
C THR A 163 -9.09 -4.33 -1.56
N VAL A 164 -10.26 -3.90 -1.11
CA VAL A 164 -11.00 -4.51 0.01
C VAL A 164 -12.50 -4.45 -0.26
N HIS A 165 -13.25 -5.37 0.33
CA HIS A 165 -14.72 -5.31 0.31
C HIS A 165 -15.22 -4.53 1.53
N ALA A 166 -15.80 -3.35 1.28
CA ALA A 166 -16.56 -2.57 2.25
C ALA A 166 -17.53 -1.61 1.55
N ASP A 167 -18.48 -1.04 2.29
CA ASP A 167 -19.54 -0.19 1.75
C ASP A 167 -19.29 1.31 1.91
N SER A 168 -18.20 1.70 2.59
CA SER A 168 -17.74 3.08 2.72
C SER A 168 -16.25 3.13 3.05
N ALA A 169 -15.62 4.30 2.91
CA ALA A 169 -14.22 4.50 3.30
C ALA A 169 -13.99 4.23 4.79
N THR A 170 -14.92 4.62 5.65
CA THR A 170 -14.85 4.34 7.09
C THR A 170 -14.96 2.85 7.39
N LEU A 171 -15.90 2.15 6.75
CA LEU A 171 -16.06 0.71 6.92
C LEU A 171 -14.89 -0.09 6.34
N ALA A 172 -14.15 0.47 5.38
CA ALA A 172 -12.92 -0.15 4.88
C ALA A 172 -11.87 -0.29 5.99
N PHE A 173 -11.69 0.72 6.86
CA PHE A 173 -10.81 0.62 8.02
C PHE A 173 -11.30 -0.40 9.04
N GLU A 174 -12.62 -0.48 9.28
CA GLU A 174 -13.20 -1.48 10.17
C GLU A 174 -13.00 -2.90 9.62
N GLN A 175 -13.23 -3.09 8.31
CA GLN A 175 -13.00 -4.36 7.65
C GLN A 175 -11.53 -4.80 7.75
N LEU A 176 -10.59 -3.88 7.47
CA LEU A 176 -9.17 -4.18 7.64
C LEU A 176 -8.82 -4.53 9.09
N THR A 177 -9.43 -3.85 10.06
CA THR A 177 -9.23 -4.15 11.49
C THR A 177 -9.67 -5.58 11.83
N LEU A 178 -10.80 -6.03 11.30
CA LEU A 178 -11.28 -7.41 11.45
C LEU A 178 -10.32 -8.40 10.79
N LEU A 179 -9.95 -8.17 9.55
CA LEU A 179 -9.01 -9.03 8.82
C LEU A 179 -7.64 -9.16 9.50
N VAL A 180 -7.12 -8.06 10.08
CA VAL A 180 -5.88 -8.10 10.87
C VAL A 180 -6.06 -8.99 12.10
N ARG A 181 -7.19 -8.90 12.82
CA ARG A 181 -7.46 -9.72 14.00
C ARG A 181 -7.68 -11.19 13.69
N GLU A 182 -8.11 -11.53 12.50
CA GLU A 182 -8.21 -12.91 12.03
C GLU A 182 -6.84 -13.56 11.81
N SER A 183 -5.79 -12.74 11.62
CA SER A 183 -4.43 -13.24 11.45
C SER A 183 -3.83 -13.74 12.77
N GLU A 184 -2.96 -14.74 12.67
CA GLU A 184 -2.21 -15.24 13.81
C GLU A 184 -1.39 -14.15 14.51
N GLY A 185 -0.78 -13.24 13.74
CA GLY A 185 0.06 -12.17 14.29
C GLY A 185 -0.70 -10.93 14.76
N GLY A 186 -1.97 -10.78 14.41
CA GLY A 186 -2.81 -9.63 14.79
C GLY A 186 -3.87 -9.95 15.85
N ARG A 187 -4.08 -11.23 16.16
CA ARG A 187 -5.15 -11.69 17.04
C ARG A 187 -5.15 -11.04 18.43
N ASP A 188 -3.97 -10.89 18.99
CA ASP A 188 -3.78 -10.39 20.35
C ASP A 188 -3.58 -8.87 20.43
N LEU A 189 -3.59 -8.19 19.29
CA LEU A 189 -3.44 -6.74 19.25
C LEU A 189 -4.77 -6.06 19.66
N PRO A 190 -4.72 -5.01 20.49
CA PRO A 190 -5.89 -4.18 20.78
C PRO A 190 -6.48 -3.57 19.50
N ARG A 191 -7.80 -3.51 19.42
CA ARG A 191 -8.50 -2.98 18.25
C ARG A 191 -8.09 -1.55 17.91
N ASP A 192 -7.93 -0.71 18.91
CA ASP A 192 -7.60 0.70 18.73
C ASP A 192 -6.16 0.88 18.24
N ASP A 193 -5.23 0.02 18.66
CA ASP A 193 -3.85 0.02 18.15
C ASP A 193 -3.82 -0.36 16.67
N ILE A 194 -4.61 -1.38 16.27
CA ILE A 194 -4.74 -1.76 14.86
C ILE A 194 -5.30 -0.60 14.04
N ARG A 195 -6.37 0.05 14.51
CA ARG A 195 -6.97 1.21 13.82
C ARG A 195 -5.99 2.36 13.69
N THR A 196 -5.25 2.65 14.74
CA THR A 196 -4.21 3.68 14.72
C THR A 196 -3.14 3.35 13.67
N MET A 197 -2.63 2.11 13.67
CA MET A 197 -1.67 1.68 12.65
C MET A 197 -2.23 1.77 11.22
N LEU A 198 -3.48 1.37 11.01
CA LEU A 198 -4.13 1.46 9.70
C LEU A 198 -4.20 2.92 9.21
N HIS A 199 -4.60 3.84 10.07
CA HIS A 199 -4.63 5.27 9.73
C HIS A 199 -3.25 5.87 9.47
N LEU A 200 -2.20 5.32 10.08
CA LEU A 200 -0.81 5.73 9.82
C LEU A 200 -0.28 5.19 8.48
N MET A 201 -0.75 4.03 8.04
CA MET A 201 -0.17 3.31 6.89
C MET A 201 -0.97 3.48 5.60
N VAL A 202 -2.29 3.66 5.68
CA VAL A 202 -3.14 3.92 4.51
C VAL A 202 -3.22 5.42 4.29
N ASP A 203 -2.83 5.88 3.12
CA ASP A 203 -2.82 7.31 2.77
C ASP A 203 -4.14 7.75 2.13
N VAL A 204 -4.69 6.91 1.26
CA VAL A 204 -5.91 7.21 0.50
C VAL A 204 -6.83 6.01 0.53
N VAL A 205 -8.10 6.22 0.85
CA VAL A 205 -9.17 5.23 0.65
C VAL A 205 -10.14 5.76 -0.38
N VAL A 206 -10.45 4.95 -1.38
CA VAL A 206 -11.40 5.27 -2.45
C VAL A 206 -12.57 4.32 -2.37
N GLN A 207 -13.79 4.84 -2.25
CA GLN A 207 -15.01 4.04 -2.30
C GLN A 207 -15.57 4.01 -3.72
N MET A 208 -15.71 2.80 -4.25
CA MET A 208 -16.27 2.54 -5.57
C MET A 208 -17.67 1.93 -5.46
N LYS A 209 -18.59 2.46 -6.23
CA LYS A 209 -19.96 1.92 -6.37
C LYS A 209 -20.32 1.75 -7.85
N LYS A 210 -21.25 0.83 -8.11
CA LYS A 210 -21.91 0.73 -9.40
C LYS A 210 -23.38 1.11 -9.21
N SER A 211 -23.81 2.17 -9.89
CA SER A 211 -25.20 2.64 -9.90
C SER A 211 -25.64 2.87 -11.33
N ASP A 212 -26.82 2.39 -11.70
CA ASP A 212 -27.41 2.54 -13.05
C ASP A 212 -26.46 2.12 -14.19
N GLY A 213 -25.73 1.03 -13.96
CA GLY A 213 -24.77 0.49 -14.93
C GLY A 213 -23.45 1.25 -15.02
N ARG A 214 -23.27 2.35 -14.29
CA ARG A 214 -22.05 3.19 -14.28
C ARG A 214 -21.20 2.95 -13.04
N PHE A 215 -19.89 2.93 -13.23
CA PHE A 215 -18.95 2.92 -12.12
C PHE A 215 -18.72 4.35 -11.62
N GLN A 216 -18.75 4.53 -10.32
CA GLN A 216 -18.62 5.84 -9.69
C GLN A 216 -17.68 5.73 -8.48
N MET A 217 -16.81 6.71 -8.34
CA MET A 217 -16.10 7.00 -7.11
C MET A 217 -17.02 7.86 -6.25
N THR A 218 -17.43 7.35 -5.07
CA THR A 218 -18.41 8.03 -4.21
C THR A 218 -17.79 8.70 -2.99
N GLU A 219 -16.64 8.21 -2.54
CA GLU A 219 -15.92 8.76 -1.39
C GLU A 219 -14.41 8.69 -1.65
N VAL A 220 -13.69 9.70 -1.17
CA VAL A 220 -12.24 9.70 -1.06
C VAL A 220 -11.88 10.14 0.35
N TRP A 221 -11.27 9.23 1.11
CA TRP A 221 -10.64 9.58 2.37
C TRP A 221 -9.16 9.86 2.14
N HIS A 222 -8.67 11.01 2.56
CA HIS A 222 -7.27 11.42 2.56
C HIS A 222 -7.09 12.45 3.68
N ASP A 223 -6.39 12.07 4.74
CA ASP A 223 -6.17 12.91 5.92
C ASP A 223 -4.72 12.78 6.42
N PRO A 224 -3.77 13.44 5.76
CA PRO A 224 -2.36 13.38 6.14
C PRO A 224 -2.08 14.07 7.49
N LEU A 225 -2.91 15.05 7.91
CA LEU A 225 -2.76 15.73 9.20
C LEU A 225 -3.03 14.79 10.37
N ARG A 226 -4.10 13.98 10.28
CA ARG A 226 -4.40 12.97 11.30
C ARG A 226 -3.28 11.94 11.44
N LYS A 227 -2.66 11.56 10.32
CA LYS A 227 -1.54 10.62 10.28
C LYS A 227 -0.36 11.11 11.15
N ARG A 228 -0.12 12.41 11.19
CA ARG A 228 0.98 13.02 11.96
C ARG A 228 0.66 13.22 13.45
N HIS A 229 -0.61 13.43 13.78
CA HIS A 229 -1.03 13.57 15.18
C HIS A 229 -1.09 12.23 15.93
N ALA A 230 -1.23 11.12 15.25
CA ALA A 230 -1.27 9.79 15.87
C ALA A 230 0.11 9.23 16.23
N GLY A 231 1.21 9.87 15.81
CA GLY A 231 2.59 9.48 16.08
C GLY A 231 3.30 10.31 17.15
N GLY A 232 2.59 11.18 17.85
CA GLY A 232 3.11 12.04 18.92
C GLY A 232 2.65 11.62 20.30
#